data_3d2f0a1cd93b4dee102ffc4324a5d898
#
_entry.id   3d2f0a1cd93b4dee102ffc4324a5d898
#
_cell.length_a   1.000
_cell.length_b   1.000
_cell.length_c   1.000
_cell.angle_alpha   90.00
_cell.angle_beta   90.00
_cell.angle_gamma   90.00
#
_symmetry.space_group_name_H-M   'P 1'
#
loop_
_entity.id
_entity.type
_entity.pdbx_description
1 polymer ?
#
loop_
_entity_poly.entity_id
_entity_poly.type
_entity_poly.pdbx_seq_one_letter_code
_entity_poly.pdbx_strand_id
1 'polypeptide(L)'
;MPRIVSLISSATEIVYALGAGEWLVGRSHECDYPPEVLALPVCSTPSFAVSGTSPEIDAQVKDRLRNALSIYEVDDAQLRQLQPTHILTQTQCEVCAVSLKDVERSVASQLLSQPKIVSLQPNCLADVWEDIRAIAASLSIDPEPLIARLQSRMPRIEKAHGPTVACIEWLNPLMAAGNWVPELVELAGGHNLFGEAGKHSPWMTWLELQQADPDIIIAMPCGFDQLRTRQEMHWLEEHSGYSDLLAVRNHQIHTVDGNAFFNRPGPRLVESYEQLRSIFDLYTASHLHDHGHQKSH
;
A
#
# COMPACT_ATOMS: atom_id res chain seq x y z
N MET A 1 3.96 -3.73 31.05
CA MET A 1 3.35 -3.04 29.91
C MET A 1 4.10 -3.46 28.67
N PRO A 2 3.48 -3.81 27.54
CA PRO A 2 4.19 -4.14 26.32
C PRO A 2 5.14 -3.01 25.88
N ARG A 3 6.21 -3.37 25.23
CA ARG A 3 7.18 -2.47 24.59
C ARG A 3 7.31 -2.94 23.14
N ILE A 4 6.72 -2.20 22.22
CA ILE A 4 6.56 -2.62 20.83
C ILE A 4 7.56 -1.87 19.95
N VAL A 5 8.30 -2.61 19.12
CA VAL A 5 9.01 -2.04 17.97
C VAL A 5 8.26 -2.46 16.71
N SER A 6 7.86 -1.49 15.92
CA SER A 6 7.19 -1.74 14.62
C SER A 6 8.16 -1.45 13.48
N LEU A 7 8.42 -2.47 12.67
CA LEU A 7 9.34 -2.39 11.52
C LEU A 7 8.61 -2.26 10.18
N ILE A 8 7.29 -1.99 10.22
CA ILE A 8 6.47 -1.72 9.04
C ILE A 8 5.36 -0.72 9.36
N SER A 9 5.07 0.18 8.42
CA SER A 9 4.11 1.27 8.61
C SER A 9 2.69 0.79 8.89
N SER A 10 2.20 -0.23 8.20
CA SER A 10 0.86 -0.79 8.41
C SER A 10 0.65 -1.29 9.86
N ALA A 11 1.65 -2.00 10.42
CA ALA A 11 1.57 -2.48 11.80
C ALA A 11 1.58 -1.32 12.80
N THR A 12 2.35 -0.26 12.55
CA THR A 12 2.34 0.96 13.36
C THR A 12 0.94 1.56 13.40
N GLU A 13 0.31 1.74 12.25
CA GLU A 13 -1.04 2.28 12.12
C GLU A 13 -2.08 1.39 12.82
N ILE A 14 -1.95 0.05 12.72
CA ILE A 14 -2.81 -0.90 13.43
C ILE A 14 -2.67 -0.74 14.95
N VAL A 15 -1.44 -0.64 15.48
CA VAL A 15 -1.22 -0.45 16.92
C VAL A 15 -1.87 0.82 17.43
N TYR A 16 -1.74 1.93 16.69
CA TYR A 16 -2.42 3.18 17.04
C TYR A 16 -3.94 3.06 16.96
N ALA A 17 -4.47 2.43 15.93
CA ALA A 17 -5.91 2.22 15.73
C ALA A 17 -6.54 1.34 16.81
N LEU A 18 -5.77 0.39 17.39
CA LEU A 18 -6.14 -0.44 18.54
C LEU A 18 -6.05 0.31 19.88
N GLY A 19 -5.60 1.58 19.90
CA GLY A 19 -5.44 2.36 21.11
C GLY A 19 -4.19 2.03 21.94
N ALA A 20 -3.21 1.33 21.34
CA ALA A 20 -1.97 0.90 21.98
C ALA A 20 -0.73 1.71 21.55
N GLY A 21 -0.93 2.89 20.96
CA GLY A 21 0.17 3.72 20.44
C GLY A 21 1.23 4.08 21.49
N GLU A 22 0.84 4.28 22.74
CA GLU A 22 1.75 4.55 23.86
C GLU A 22 2.71 3.37 24.18
N TRP A 23 2.42 2.16 23.68
CA TRP A 23 3.28 0.99 23.86
C TRP A 23 4.39 0.89 22.82
N LEU A 24 4.30 1.70 21.75
CA LEU A 24 5.38 1.80 20.76
C LEU A 24 6.59 2.49 21.38
N VAL A 25 7.74 1.86 21.26
CA VAL A 25 9.02 2.36 21.76
C VAL A 25 10.06 2.55 20.65
N GLY A 26 9.76 2.07 19.43
CA GLY A 26 10.60 2.21 18.25
C GLY A 26 9.82 1.94 16.96
N ARG A 27 10.31 2.48 15.87
CA ARG A 27 9.66 2.45 14.56
C ARG A 27 10.61 2.11 13.41
N SER A 28 10.06 1.74 12.26
CA SER A 28 10.77 1.75 10.98
C SER A 28 11.00 3.19 10.52
N HIS A 29 11.96 3.38 9.61
CA HIS A 29 12.19 4.65 8.93
C HIS A 29 10.97 5.12 8.10
N GLU A 30 10.12 4.19 7.65
CA GLU A 30 8.92 4.47 6.86
C GLU A 30 7.66 4.76 7.70
N CYS A 31 7.71 4.53 9.02
CA CYS A 31 6.57 4.82 9.89
C CYS A 31 6.46 6.33 10.12
N ASP A 32 5.46 6.95 9.53
CA ASP A 32 5.23 8.40 9.53
C ASP A 32 3.82 8.80 10.00
N TYR A 33 2.94 7.80 10.23
CA TYR A 33 1.57 8.03 10.65
C TYR A 33 1.17 7.13 11.84
N PRO A 34 0.41 7.69 12.81
CA PRO A 34 0.11 9.11 12.96
C PRO A 34 1.38 9.93 13.27
N PRO A 35 1.35 11.29 13.14
CA PRO A 35 2.56 12.11 13.26
C PRO A 35 3.36 11.95 14.55
N GLU A 36 2.70 11.56 15.65
CA GLU A 36 3.32 11.32 16.96
C GLU A 36 4.40 10.22 16.90
N VAL A 37 4.29 9.28 15.95
CA VAL A 37 5.26 8.20 15.79
C VAL A 37 6.65 8.73 15.43
N LEU A 38 6.74 9.90 14.80
CA LEU A 38 8.01 10.51 14.39
C LEU A 38 8.95 10.84 15.57
N ALA A 39 8.40 10.96 16.77
CA ALA A 39 9.19 11.16 17.99
C ALA A 39 9.91 9.90 18.48
N LEU A 40 9.54 8.72 17.96
CA LEU A 40 10.13 7.45 18.37
C LEU A 40 11.47 7.18 17.68
N PRO A 41 12.41 6.47 18.34
CA PRO A 41 13.65 6.02 17.72
C PRO A 41 13.42 5.18 16.46
N VAL A 42 14.24 5.42 15.45
CA VAL A 42 14.24 4.65 14.20
C VAL A 42 15.06 3.37 14.41
N CYS A 43 14.49 2.22 14.07
CA CYS A 43 15.08 0.90 14.27
C CYS A 43 15.45 0.17 12.95
N SER A 44 15.19 0.80 11.81
CA SER A 44 15.57 0.25 10.51
C SER A 44 15.95 1.34 9.53
N THR A 45 16.82 1.01 8.58
CA THR A 45 17.25 1.93 7.51
C THR A 45 17.25 1.20 6.17
N PRO A 46 17.03 1.89 5.04
CA PRO A 46 17.27 1.28 3.74
C PRO A 46 18.77 1.03 3.56
N SER A 47 19.11 -0.10 2.96
CA SER A 47 20.51 -0.49 2.70
C SER A 47 21.14 0.25 1.51
N PHE A 48 20.35 1.11 0.84
CA PHE A 48 20.79 1.97 -0.27
C PHE A 48 19.98 3.27 -0.29
N ALA A 49 20.45 4.27 -1.03
CA ALA A 49 19.73 5.53 -1.18
C ALA A 49 18.48 5.31 -2.08
N VAL A 50 17.30 5.39 -1.48
CA VAL A 50 16.01 5.32 -2.20
C VAL A 50 15.75 6.69 -2.86
N SER A 51 16.60 7.05 -3.83
CA SER A 51 16.51 8.31 -4.58
C SER A 51 16.77 8.02 -6.06
N GLY A 52 16.13 8.78 -6.93
CA GLY A 52 16.23 8.58 -8.37
C GLY A 52 14.85 8.46 -9.03
N THR A 53 14.83 8.23 -10.32
CA THR A 53 13.61 7.97 -11.12
C THR A 53 13.08 6.55 -10.89
N SER A 54 11.84 6.28 -11.29
CA SER A 54 11.25 4.93 -11.21
C SER A 54 12.14 3.82 -11.78
N PRO A 55 12.75 3.97 -13.00
CA PRO A 55 13.65 2.96 -13.53
C PRO A 55 14.93 2.77 -12.71
N GLU A 56 15.51 3.84 -12.15
CA GLU A 56 16.72 3.77 -11.35
C GLU A 56 16.49 3.04 -10.03
N ILE A 57 15.35 3.29 -9.39
CA ILE A 57 14.95 2.60 -8.16
C ILE A 57 14.71 1.12 -8.46
N ASP A 58 13.94 0.80 -9.51
CA ASP A 58 13.69 -0.58 -9.94
C ASP A 58 14.99 -1.34 -10.23
N ALA A 59 15.94 -0.72 -10.93
CA ALA A 59 17.23 -1.33 -11.23
C ALA A 59 18.04 -1.63 -9.95
N GLN A 60 18.07 -0.72 -8.98
CA GLN A 60 18.77 -0.91 -7.70
C GLN A 60 18.13 -2.04 -6.88
N VAL A 61 16.80 -2.09 -6.80
CA VAL A 61 16.07 -3.16 -6.11
C VAL A 61 16.36 -4.51 -6.75
N LYS A 62 16.27 -4.63 -8.08
CA LYS A 62 16.56 -5.87 -8.83
C LYS A 62 18.00 -6.33 -8.64
N ASP A 63 18.96 -5.43 -8.61
CA ASP A 63 20.38 -5.78 -8.37
C ASP A 63 20.56 -6.35 -6.96
N ARG A 64 19.95 -5.73 -5.94
CA ARG A 64 19.98 -6.23 -4.57
C ARG A 64 19.38 -7.62 -4.43
N LEU A 65 18.20 -7.83 -5.00
CA LEU A 65 17.54 -9.14 -4.95
C LEU A 65 18.34 -10.23 -5.66
N ARG A 66 18.98 -9.93 -6.81
CA ARG A 66 19.86 -10.87 -7.52
C ARG A 66 21.06 -11.30 -6.70
N ASN A 67 21.60 -10.39 -5.90
CA ASN A 67 22.76 -10.64 -5.05
C ASN A 67 22.38 -11.17 -3.66
N ALA A 68 21.11 -11.49 -3.41
CA ALA A 68 20.56 -11.91 -2.12
C ALA A 68 20.92 -10.94 -0.97
N LEU A 69 20.97 -9.64 -1.27
CA LEU A 69 21.23 -8.57 -0.30
C LEU A 69 19.91 -8.07 0.25
N SER A 70 19.89 -7.78 1.55
CA SER A 70 18.71 -7.17 2.18
C SER A 70 18.50 -5.75 1.66
N ILE A 71 17.23 -5.41 1.44
CA ILE A 71 16.79 -4.05 1.06
C ILE A 71 16.85 -3.11 2.26
N TYR A 72 16.67 -3.66 3.47
CA TYR A 72 16.66 -2.91 4.73
C TYR A 72 17.59 -3.54 5.76
N GLU A 73 18.08 -2.73 6.65
CA GLU A 73 18.92 -3.13 7.78
C GLU A 73 18.23 -2.81 9.11
N VAL A 74 18.36 -3.73 10.08
CA VAL A 74 17.88 -3.53 11.44
C VAL A 74 18.98 -2.90 12.27
N ASP A 75 18.65 -1.88 13.07
CA ASP A 75 19.57 -1.30 14.04
C ASP A 75 19.58 -2.15 15.33
N ASP A 76 20.50 -3.10 15.39
CA ASP A 76 20.68 -4.00 16.53
C ASP A 76 21.04 -3.25 17.83
N ALA A 77 21.76 -2.12 17.74
CA ALA A 77 22.12 -1.33 18.90
C ALA A 77 20.88 -0.65 19.48
N GLN A 78 20.04 -0.10 18.62
CA GLN A 78 18.79 0.51 19.02
C GLN A 78 17.83 -0.52 19.64
N LEU A 79 17.69 -1.72 19.03
CA LEU A 79 16.87 -2.80 19.59
C LEU A 79 17.36 -3.24 20.98
N ARG A 80 18.69 -3.35 21.17
CA ARG A 80 19.29 -3.66 22.49
C ARG A 80 18.96 -2.60 23.54
N GLN A 81 19.01 -1.33 23.18
CA GLN A 81 18.68 -0.25 24.10
C GLN A 81 17.18 -0.27 24.46
N LEU A 82 16.32 -0.52 23.48
CA LEU A 82 14.88 -0.49 23.66
C LEU A 82 14.32 -1.73 24.40
N GLN A 83 15.00 -2.88 24.34
CA GLN A 83 14.56 -4.15 24.95
C GLN A 83 13.07 -4.41 24.68
N PRO A 84 12.62 -4.53 23.42
CA PRO A 84 11.22 -4.74 23.10
C PRO A 84 10.70 -6.07 23.62
N THR A 85 9.41 -6.11 23.97
CA THR A 85 8.68 -7.34 24.26
C THR A 85 7.98 -7.89 23.02
N HIS A 86 7.74 -7.03 22.02
CA HIS A 86 7.11 -7.37 20.74
C HIS A 86 7.85 -6.68 19.60
N ILE A 87 8.03 -7.39 18.50
CA ILE A 87 8.52 -6.85 17.24
C ILE A 87 7.49 -7.19 16.17
N LEU A 88 7.00 -6.17 15.46
CA LEU A 88 6.05 -6.32 14.37
C LEU A 88 6.78 -6.15 13.04
N THR A 89 6.62 -7.11 12.13
CA THR A 89 7.25 -7.13 10.81
C THR A 89 6.31 -7.78 9.78
N GLN A 90 6.80 -8.08 8.58
CA GLN A 90 6.03 -8.80 7.56
C GLN A 90 6.89 -9.82 6.82
N THR A 91 6.22 -10.76 6.14
CA THR A 91 6.84 -11.74 5.23
C THR A 91 6.29 -11.66 3.81
N GLN A 92 5.31 -10.81 3.55
CA GLN A 92 4.65 -10.72 2.24
C GLN A 92 5.61 -10.25 1.13
N CYS A 93 6.41 -9.22 1.41
CA CYS A 93 7.26 -8.58 0.41
C CYS A 93 8.61 -8.22 1.03
N GLU A 94 9.70 -8.81 0.52
CA GLU A 94 11.06 -8.49 0.97
C GLU A 94 11.53 -7.10 0.51
N VAL A 95 10.78 -6.47 -0.40
CA VAL A 95 11.06 -5.12 -0.92
C VAL A 95 10.43 -4.02 -0.08
N CYS A 96 9.35 -4.35 0.68
CA CYS A 96 8.52 -3.34 1.34
C CYS A 96 8.84 -3.15 2.82
N ALA A 97 9.57 -4.09 3.46
CA ALA A 97 9.96 -3.99 4.86
C ALA A 97 11.15 -4.91 5.18
N VAL A 98 11.65 -4.78 6.41
CA VAL A 98 12.68 -5.67 6.96
C VAL A 98 12.19 -7.11 6.93
N SER A 99 13.01 -8.03 6.39
CA SER A 99 12.65 -9.44 6.30
C SER A 99 12.54 -10.09 7.68
N LEU A 100 11.65 -11.09 7.82
CA LEU A 100 11.52 -11.87 9.06
C LEU A 100 12.86 -12.52 9.45
N LYS A 101 13.65 -13.02 8.48
CA LYS A 101 14.96 -13.64 8.72
C LYS A 101 15.96 -12.66 9.33
N ASP A 102 15.97 -11.40 8.90
CA ASP A 102 16.86 -10.38 9.44
C ASP A 102 16.45 -10.03 10.88
N VAL A 103 15.14 -9.93 11.15
CA VAL A 103 14.61 -9.74 12.50
C VAL A 103 14.96 -10.91 13.41
N GLU A 104 14.73 -12.15 13.00
CA GLU A 104 15.06 -13.35 13.78
C GLU A 104 16.56 -13.44 14.10
N ARG A 105 17.43 -13.07 13.13
CA ARG A 105 18.88 -13.03 13.33
C ARG A 105 19.25 -11.99 14.39
N SER A 106 18.70 -10.79 14.32
CA SER A 106 18.93 -9.71 15.29
C SER A 106 18.46 -10.12 16.69
N VAL A 107 17.28 -10.73 16.78
CA VAL A 107 16.72 -11.23 18.06
C VAL A 107 17.57 -12.35 18.66
N ALA A 108 17.90 -13.37 17.87
CA ALA A 108 18.62 -14.54 18.34
C ALA A 108 20.02 -14.22 18.85
N SER A 109 20.68 -13.22 18.28
CA SER A 109 22.08 -12.91 18.58
C SER A 109 22.26 -12.00 19.79
N GLN A 110 21.26 -11.19 20.21
CA GLN A 110 21.56 -10.02 21.02
C GLN A 110 20.48 -9.54 22.00
N LEU A 111 19.24 -10.04 21.96
CA LEU A 111 18.16 -9.52 22.82
C LEU A 111 17.89 -10.43 24.03
N LEU A 112 18.13 -9.89 25.23
CA LEU A 112 17.80 -10.56 26.49
C LEU A 112 16.29 -10.68 26.70
N SER A 113 15.50 -9.79 26.11
CA SER A 113 14.05 -9.71 26.27
C SER A 113 13.29 -10.84 25.55
N GLN A 114 13.91 -11.55 24.60
CA GLN A 114 13.26 -12.58 23.78
C GLN A 114 11.86 -12.14 23.29
N PRO A 115 11.78 -11.08 22.47
CA PRO A 115 10.52 -10.50 22.07
C PRO A 115 9.67 -11.48 21.27
N LYS A 116 8.33 -11.39 21.43
CA LYS A 116 7.40 -12.06 20.53
C LYS A 116 7.43 -11.37 19.16
N ILE A 117 7.77 -12.10 18.12
CA ILE A 117 7.73 -11.61 16.74
C ILE A 117 6.34 -11.86 16.19
N VAL A 118 5.69 -10.84 15.66
CA VAL A 118 4.42 -10.92 14.92
C VAL A 118 4.73 -10.52 13.48
N SER A 119 4.60 -11.49 12.57
CA SER A 119 4.84 -11.29 11.14
C SER A 119 3.52 -11.24 10.39
N LEU A 120 3.29 -10.15 9.67
CA LEU A 120 2.10 -9.91 8.88
C LEU A 120 2.28 -10.47 7.47
N GLN A 121 1.17 -10.91 6.85
CA GLN A 121 1.20 -11.46 5.50
C GLN A 121 -0.08 -11.12 4.72
N PRO A 122 -0.41 -9.84 4.54
CA PRO A 122 -1.62 -9.42 3.87
C PRO A 122 -1.49 -9.55 2.35
N ASN A 123 -2.25 -10.45 1.75
CA ASN A 123 -2.35 -10.58 0.29
C ASN A 123 -3.69 -10.07 -0.24
N CYS A 124 -4.74 -10.07 0.58
CA CYS A 124 -6.08 -9.62 0.24
C CYS A 124 -6.70 -8.88 1.43
N LEU A 125 -7.90 -8.31 1.26
CA LEU A 125 -8.57 -7.59 2.35
C LEU A 125 -8.87 -8.49 3.56
N ALA A 126 -9.19 -9.76 3.35
CA ALA A 126 -9.41 -10.70 4.44
C ALA A 126 -8.18 -10.84 5.33
N ASP A 127 -6.99 -10.93 4.71
CA ASP A 127 -5.73 -11.05 5.43
C ASP A 127 -5.41 -9.80 6.26
N VAL A 128 -5.79 -8.61 5.78
CA VAL A 128 -5.63 -7.36 6.55
C VAL A 128 -6.42 -7.41 7.87
N TRP A 129 -7.63 -7.97 7.84
CA TRP A 129 -8.40 -8.16 9.07
C TRP A 129 -7.76 -9.20 10.00
N GLU A 130 -7.19 -10.27 9.45
CA GLU A 130 -6.44 -11.26 10.24
C GLU A 130 -5.16 -10.67 10.83
N ASP A 131 -4.46 -9.79 10.11
CA ASP A 131 -3.28 -9.09 10.63
C ASP A 131 -3.64 -8.17 11.81
N ILE A 132 -4.78 -7.46 11.73
CA ILE A 132 -5.30 -6.69 12.88
C ILE A 132 -5.59 -7.62 14.06
N ARG A 133 -6.22 -8.79 13.83
CA ARG A 133 -6.47 -9.80 14.88
C ARG A 133 -5.19 -10.34 15.47
N ALA A 134 -4.18 -10.64 14.64
CA ALA A 134 -2.89 -11.18 15.08
C ALA A 134 -2.14 -10.19 16.01
N ILE A 135 -2.08 -8.91 15.62
CA ILE A 135 -1.50 -7.87 16.48
C ILE A 135 -2.29 -7.73 17.78
N ALA A 136 -3.61 -7.60 17.70
CA ALA A 136 -4.49 -7.43 18.85
C ALA A 136 -4.39 -8.60 19.84
N ALA A 137 -4.39 -9.83 19.34
CA ALA A 137 -4.20 -11.04 20.14
C ALA A 137 -2.83 -11.06 20.82
N SER A 138 -1.77 -10.59 20.16
CA SER A 138 -0.43 -10.50 20.74
C SER A 138 -0.39 -9.54 21.95
N LEU A 139 -1.24 -8.50 21.91
CA LEU A 139 -1.34 -7.44 22.90
C LEU A 139 -2.49 -7.63 23.91
N SER A 140 -3.28 -8.72 23.77
CA SER A 140 -4.48 -9.00 24.57
C SER A 140 -5.55 -7.90 24.48
N ILE A 141 -5.75 -7.37 23.27
CA ILE A 141 -6.77 -6.36 22.95
C ILE A 141 -7.87 -7.02 22.11
N ASP A 142 -9.13 -6.61 22.27
CA ASP A 142 -10.24 -7.04 21.42
C ASP A 142 -10.20 -6.26 20.08
N PRO A 143 -10.00 -6.91 18.92
CA PRO A 143 -9.92 -6.26 17.62
C PRO A 143 -11.29 -5.94 16.99
N GLU A 144 -12.34 -6.64 17.40
CA GLU A 144 -13.62 -6.62 16.67
C GLU A 144 -14.30 -5.26 16.61
N PRO A 145 -14.26 -4.40 17.66
CA PRO A 145 -14.79 -3.05 17.54
C PRO A 145 -14.09 -2.19 16.48
N LEU A 146 -12.75 -2.36 16.32
CA LEU A 146 -11.99 -1.68 15.27
C LEU A 146 -12.38 -2.19 13.90
N ILE A 147 -12.35 -3.52 13.70
CA ILE A 147 -12.66 -4.16 12.43
C ILE A 147 -14.07 -3.82 11.97
N ALA A 148 -15.07 -3.92 12.84
CA ALA A 148 -16.45 -3.59 12.52
C ALA A 148 -16.60 -2.12 12.09
N ARG A 149 -15.92 -1.19 12.75
CA ARG A 149 -15.89 0.24 12.39
C ARG A 149 -15.28 0.46 11.00
N LEU A 150 -14.16 -0.20 10.69
CA LEU A 150 -13.49 -0.06 9.40
C LEU A 150 -14.37 -0.64 8.27
N GLN A 151 -14.88 -1.85 8.44
CA GLN A 151 -15.74 -2.52 7.45
C GLN A 151 -17.04 -1.75 7.20
N SER A 152 -17.63 -1.13 8.23
CA SER A 152 -18.86 -0.33 8.07
C SER A 152 -18.68 0.91 7.18
N ARG A 153 -17.45 1.42 7.07
CA ARG A 153 -17.09 2.53 6.17
C ARG A 153 -16.80 2.09 4.73
N MET A 154 -16.74 0.78 4.47
CA MET A 154 -16.41 0.21 3.15
C MET A 154 -17.56 -0.68 2.62
N PRO A 155 -18.79 -0.15 2.50
CA PRO A 155 -19.89 -0.95 1.98
C PRO A 155 -19.64 -1.34 0.52
N ARG A 156 -20.04 -2.56 0.14
CA ARG A 156 -20.00 -2.97 -1.27
C ARG A 156 -21.02 -2.15 -2.07
N ILE A 157 -20.54 -1.55 -3.15
CA ILE A 157 -21.39 -0.83 -4.09
C ILE A 157 -21.66 -1.75 -5.28
N GLU A 158 -22.91 -2.17 -5.41
CA GLU A 158 -23.34 -2.93 -6.57
C GLU A 158 -23.73 -1.97 -7.70
N LYS A 159 -22.93 -1.93 -8.76
CA LYS A 159 -23.25 -1.25 -10.01
C LYS A 159 -23.22 -2.27 -11.14
N ALA A 160 -24.32 -2.36 -11.89
CA ALA A 160 -24.38 -3.24 -13.06
C ALA A 160 -23.36 -2.85 -14.15
N HIS A 161 -22.96 -1.58 -14.18
CA HIS A 161 -22.01 -1.00 -15.12
C HIS A 161 -21.12 0.02 -14.40
N GLY A 162 -20.14 -0.46 -13.64
CA GLY A 162 -19.08 0.39 -13.07
C GLY A 162 -18.04 0.73 -14.14
N PRO A 163 -17.23 1.80 -13.93
CA PRO A 163 -16.13 2.11 -14.83
C PRO A 163 -15.07 0.99 -14.84
N THR A 164 -14.47 0.75 -15.99
CA THR A 164 -13.28 -0.07 -16.11
C THR A 164 -12.07 0.72 -15.62
N VAL A 165 -11.25 0.11 -14.76
CA VAL A 165 -10.20 0.82 -14.03
C VAL A 165 -8.85 0.12 -14.18
N ALA A 166 -7.82 0.87 -14.58
CA ALA A 166 -6.43 0.44 -14.51
C ALA A 166 -5.74 1.14 -13.33
N CYS A 167 -5.40 0.40 -12.28
CA CYS A 167 -4.57 0.87 -11.18
C CYS A 167 -3.10 0.56 -11.46
N ILE A 168 -2.25 1.60 -11.55
CA ILE A 168 -0.83 1.50 -11.89
C ILE A 168 0.01 1.69 -10.63
N GLU A 169 0.67 0.62 -10.18
CA GLU A 169 1.49 0.60 -8.97
C GLU A 169 2.97 0.92 -9.21
N TRP A 170 3.43 0.88 -10.47
CA TRP A 170 4.74 1.36 -10.89
C TRP A 170 4.70 1.85 -12.33
N LEU A 171 5.40 2.95 -12.63
CA LEU A 171 5.25 3.66 -13.89
C LEU A 171 6.26 3.22 -14.96
N ASN A 172 7.47 2.83 -14.57
CA ASN A 172 8.47 2.36 -15.51
C ASN A 172 9.48 1.40 -14.84
N PRO A 173 9.50 0.09 -15.20
CA PRO A 173 8.55 -0.54 -16.11
C PRO A 173 7.13 -0.58 -15.54
N LEU A 174 6.11 -0.66 -16.40
CA LEU A 174 4.71 -0.66 -15.95
C LEU A 174 4.37 -1.89 -15.10
N MET A 175 3.72 -1.65 -13.97
CA MET A 175 3.19 -2.68 -13.08
C MET A 175 1.78 -2.29 -12.63
N ALA A 176 0.83 -3.18 -12.79
CA ALA A 176 -0.51 -2.99 -12.28
C ALA A 176 -0.57 -3.32 -10.78
N ALA A 177 -1.53 -2.73 -10.07
CA ALA A 177 -1.75 -3.03 -8.67
C ALA A 177 -2.38 -4.41 -8.48
N GLY A 178 -1.86 -5.16 -7.52
CA GLY A 178 -2.34 -6.47 -7.11
C GLY A 178 -2.81 -6.48 -5.65
N ASN A 179 -2.61 -7.61 -4.98
CA ASN A 179 -2.92 -7.83 -3.57
C ASN A 179 -4.37 -7.47 -3.23
N TRP A 180 -4.61 -6.48 -2.35
CA TRP A 180 -5.94 -6.01 -1.92
C TRP A 180 -6.57 -4.95 -2.83
N VAL A 181 -5.79 -4.32 -3.73
CA VAL A 181 -6.28 -3.22 -4.57
C VAL A 181 -7.39 -3.64 -5.53
N PRO A 182 -7.33 -4.79 -6.23
CA PRO A 182 -8.42 -5.27 -7.06
C PRO A 182 -9.75 -5.40 -6.28
N GLU A 183 -9.70 -5.90 -5.04
CA GLU A 183 -10.90 -6.01 -4.19
C GLU A 183 -11.44 -4.64 -3.78
N LEU A 184 -10.55 -3.65 -3.51
CA LEU A 184 -10.98 -2.28 -3.20
C LEU A 184 -11.70 -1.63 -4.38
N VAL A 185 -11.20 -1.82 -5.60
CA VAL A 185 -11.82 -1.31 -6.82
C VAL A 185 -13.22 -1.91 -7.00
N GLU A 186 -13.34 -3.24 -6.92
CA GLU A 186 -14.63 -3.94 -7.04
C GLU A 186 -15.60 -3.58 -5.90
N LEU A 187 -15.09 -3.45 -4.67
CA LEU A 187 -15.87 -3.05 -3.52
C LEU A 187 -16.43 -1.63 -3.68
N ALA A 188 -15.63 -0.73 -4.25
CA ALA A 188 -16.00 0.65 -4.55
C ALA A 188 -16.91 0.79 -5.77
N GLY A 189 -17.23 -0.28 -6.51
CA GLY A 189 -18.14 -0.30 -7.66
C GLY A 189 -17.48 0.01 -9.00
N GLY A 190 -16.16 -0.12 -9.12
CA GLY A 190 -15.40 -0.15 -10.37
C GLY A 190 -15.19 -1.57 -10.88
N HIS A 191 -14.55 -1.71 -12.03
CA HIS A 191 -14.20 -2.97 -12.68
C HIS A 191 -12.68 -3.01 -12.87
N ASN A 192 -12.00 -3.80 -12.05
CA ASN A 192 -10.54 -3.87 -12.12
C ASN A 192 -10.09 -4.65 -13.37
N LEU A 193 -9.24 -4.06 -14.21
CA LEU A 193 -8.80 -4.68 -15.46
C LEU A 193 -7.53 -5.51 -15.33
N PHE A 194 -6.64 -5.14 -14.42
CA PHE A 194 -5.34 -5.77 -14.26
C PHE A 194 -5.13 -6.16 -12.81
N GLY A 195 -4.28 -7.16 -12.61
CA GLY A 195 -4.06 -7.72 -11.29
C GLY A 195 -5.21 -8.60 -10.80
N GLU A 196 -4.92 -9.48 -9.88
CA GLU A 196 -5.88 -10.39 -9.26
C GLU A 196 -5.81 -10.24 -7.75
N ALA A 197 -6.96 -10.22 -7.08
CA ALA A 197 -7.05 -10.21 -5.63
C ALA A 197 -6.27 -11.37 -5.02
N GLY A 198 -5.47 -11.08 -4.01
CA GLY A 198 -4.64 -12.08 -3.32
C GLY A 198 -3.35 -12.47 -4.07
N LYS A 199 -3.10 -11.92 -5.24
CA LYS A 199 -1.86 -12.15 -6.00
C LYS A 199 -0.98 -10.91 -6.03
N HIS A 200 0.33 -11.15 -6.10
CA HIS A 200 1.30 -10.07 -6.25
C HIS A 200 1.04 -9.24 -7.52
N SER A 201 1.36 -7.96 -7.46
CA SER A 201 1.24 -6.97 -8.53
C SER A 201 1.95 -7.44 -9.81
N PRO A 202 1.23 -7.61 -10.94
CA PRO A 202 1.80 -8.13 -12.17
C PRO A 202 2.46 -7.02 -12.99
N TRP A 203 3.60 -7.34 -13.60
CA TRP A 203 4.14 -6.52 -14.68
C TRP A 203 3.17 -6.50 -15.86
N MET A 204 3.08 -5.37 -16.53
CA MET A 204 2.26 -5.19 -17.72
C MET A 204 2.99 -4.41 -18.78
N THR A 205 2.54 -4.53 -20.03
CA THR A 205 3.08 -3.78 -21.17
C THR A 205 2.18 -2.59 -21.50
N TRP A 206 2.77 -1.59 -22.14
CA TRP A 206 2.00 -0.47 -22.69
C TRP A 206 0.91 -0.94 -23.68
N LEU A 207 1.22 -1.93 -24.50
CA LEU A 207 0.26 -2.49 -25.48
C LEU A 207 -0.97 -3.10 -24.80
N GLU A 208 -0.79 -3.80 -23.67
CA GLU A 208 -1.91 -4.35 -22.90
C GLU A 208 -2.81 -3.24 -22.36
N LEU A 209 -2.22 -2.14 -21.85
CA LEU A 209 -2.97 -0.99 -21.39
C LEU A 209 -3.75 -0.32 -22.53
N GLN A 210 -3.12 -0.14 -23.71
CA GLN A 210 -3.80 0.40 -24.88
C GLN A 210 -4.95 -0.48 -25.39
N GLN A 211 -4.75 -1.80 -25.40
CA GLN A 211 -5.79 -2.75 -25.85
C GLN A 211 -6.98 -2.81 -24.89
N ALA A 212 -6.73 -2.65 -23.59
CA ALA A 212 -7.76 -2.63 -22.59
C ALA A 212 -8.56 -1.31 -22.60
N ASP A 213 -7.93 -0.21 -23.01
CA ASP A 213 -8.49 1.14 -23.13
C ASP A 213 -9.45 1.51 -21.98
N PRO A 214 -8.94 1.59 -20.73
CA PRO A 214 -9.76 1.75 -19.53
C PRO A 214 -10.51 3.09 -19.52
N ASP A 215 -11.65 3.08 -18.85
CA ASP A 215 -12.40 4.32 -18.55
C ASP A 215 -11.63 5.25 -17.62
N ILE A 216 -10.91 4.67 -16.65
CA ILE A 216 -10.16 5.40 -15.62
C ILE A 216 -8.76 4.78 -15.45
N ILE A 217 -7.74 5.62 -15.36
CA ILE A 217 -6.39 5.23 -14.95
C ILE A 217 -6.08 5.92 -13.62
N ILE A 218 -5.63 5.14 -12.62
CA ILE A 218 -5.23 5.64 -11.31
C ILE A 218 -3.77 5.28 -11.07
N ALA A 219 -2.88 6.28 -11.05
CA ALA A 219 -1.47 6.10 -10.71
C ALA A 219 -1.29 6.20 -9.20
N MET A 220 -0.75 5.11 -8.61
CA MET A 220 -0.54 4.92 -7.17
C MET A 220 0.82 4.26 -6.87
N PRO A 221 1.95 4.80 -7.38
CA PRO A 221 3.25 4.15 -7.26
C PRO A 221 3.63 3.88 -5.81
N CYS A 222 4.20 2.70 -5.58
CA CYS A 222 4.67 2.28 -4.27
C CYS A 222 5.77 3.23 -3.76
N GLY A 223 5.62 3.71 -2.51
CA GLY A 223 6.57 4.62 -1.88
C GLY A 223 6.50 6.07 -2.35
N PHE A 224 5.60 6.43 -3.27
CA PHE A 224 5.46 7.80 -3.78
C PHE A 224 4.24 8.50 -3.18
N ASP A 225 4.43 9.72 -2.71
CA ASP A 225 3.34 10.64 -2.43
C ASP A 225 2.70 11.16 -3.74
N GLN A 226 1.60 11.88 -3.61
CA GLN A 226 0.88 12.39 -4.78
C GLN A 226 1.73 13.38 -5.60
N LEU A 227 2.58 14.21 -4.96
CA LEU A 227 3.42 15.16 -5.66
C LEU A 227 4.47 14.44 -6.51
N ARG A 228 5.14 13.46 -5.91
CA ARG A 228 6.11 12.62 -6.61
C ARG A 228 5.44 11.83 -7.74
N THR A 229 4.26 11.27 -7.49
CA THR A 229 3.49 10.55 -8.53
C THR A 229 3.25 11.44 -9.75
N ARG A 230 2.82 12.70 -9.55
CA ARG A 230 2.61 13.66 -10.65
C ARG A 230 3.89 13.97 -11.43
N GLN A 231 5.03 14.04 -10.77
CA GLN A 231 6.32 14.27 -11.44
C GLN A 231 6.74 13.12 -12.34
N GLU A 232 6.37 11.89 -11.97
CA GLU A 232 6.72 10.68 -12.71
C GLU A 232 5.71 10.32 -13.82
N MET A 233 4.58 11.03 -13.94
CA MET A 233 3.55 10.76 -14.96
C MET A 233 4.07 10.87 -16.39
N HIS A 234 5.15 11.62 -16.62
CA HIS A 234 5.79 11.72 -17.94
C HIS A 234 6.15 10.35 -18.53
N TRP A 235 6.43 9.33 -17.69
CA TRP A 235 6.68 7.97 -18.16
C TRP A 235 5.49 7.36 -18.91
N LEU A 236 4.25 7.71 -18.54
CA LEU A 236 3.06 7.31 -19.30
C LEU A 236 2.83 8.24 -20.50
N GLU A 237 3.03 9.53 -20.31
CA GLU A 237 2.73 10.57 -21.31
C GLU A 237 3.62 10.49 -22.55
N GLU A 238 4.85 10.00 -22.41
CA GLU A 238 5.81 9.83 -23.50
C GLU A 238 5.52 8.61 -24.42
N HIS A 239 4.61 7.72 -24.00
CA HIS A 239 4.24 6.59 -24.85
C HIS A 239 3.42 6.99 -26.07
N SER A 240 3.76 6.42 -27.23
CA SER A 240 2.97 6.59 -28.47
C SER A 240 1.52 6.12 -28.25
N GLY A 241 0.56 6.95 -28.63
CA GLY A 241 -0.88 6.67 -28.47
C GLY A 241 -1.43 6.95 -27.07
N TYR A 242 -0.67 7.60 -26.18
CA TYR A 242 -1.18 8.03 -24.88
C TYR A 242 -2.42 8.94 -25.00
N SER A 243 -2.37 9.92 -25.91
CA SER A 243 -3.50 10.84 -26.17
C SER A 243 -4.75 10.16 -26.74
N ASP A 244 -4.61 8.93 -27.24
CA ASP A 244 -5.71 8.19 -27.86
C ASP A 244 -6.50 7.38 -26.83
N LEU A 245 -5.95 7.14 -25.63
CA LEU A 245 -6.62 6.42 -24.56
C LEU A 245 -7.91 7.12 -24.14
N LEU A 246 -8.95 6.32 -23.90
CA LEU A 246 -10.27 6.83 -23.47
C LEU A 246 -10.16 7.63 -22.17
N ALA A 247 -9.41 7.13 -21.18
CA ALA A 247 -9.17 7.82 -19.91
C ALA A 247 -8.50 9.18 -20.10
N VAL A 248 -7.56 9.33 -21.06
CA VAL A 248 -6.88 10.62 -21.35
C VAL A 248 -7.85 11.59 -22.00
N ARG A 249 -8.58 11.17 -23.02
CA ARG A 249 -9.55 11.99 -23.74
C ARG A 249 -10.68 12.51 -22.85
N ASN A 250 -11.07 11.70 -21.86
CA ASN A 250 -12.14 12.03 -20.93
C ASN A 250 -11.64 12.66 -19.61
N HIS A 251 -10.34 13.02 -19.52
CA HIS A 251 -9.73 13.59 -18.31
C HIS A 251 -9.91 12.72 -17.07
N GLN A 252 -9.82 11.39 -17.23
CA GLN A 252 -9.98 10.39 -16.18
C GLN A 252 -8.63 9.75 -15.79
N ILE A 253 -7.55 10.52 -15.85
CA ILE A 253 -6.26 10.18 -15.27
C ILE A 253 -6.17 10.78 -13.88
N HIS A 254 -6.03 9.91 -12.87
CA HIS A 254 -5.94 10.32 -11.47
C HIS A 254 -4.61 9.93 -10.88
N THR A 255 -4.03 10.81 -10.08
CA THR A 255 -2.83 10.53 -9.27
C THR A 255 -3.22 10.56 -7.81
N VAL A 256 -2.82 9.56 -7.05
CA VAL A 256 -3.07 9.46 -5.61
C VAL A 256 -1.76 9.27 -4.85
N ASP A 257 -1.81 9.42 -3.54
CA ASP A 257 -0.70 9.07 -2.67
C ASP A 257 -0.67 7.54 -2.49
N GLY A 258 0.16 6.87 -3.29
CA GLY A 258 0.33 5.42 -3.24
C GLY A 258 0.95 5.00 -1.91
N ASN A 259 1.95 5.74 -1.42
CA ASN A 259 2.65 5.43 -0.19
C ASN A 259 1.72 5.48 1.04
N ALA A 260 0.95 6.54 1.20
CA ALA A 260 0.12 6.73 2.39
C ALA A 260 -1.11 5.81 2.44
N PHE A 261 -1.72 5.51 1.27
CA PHE A 261 -3.04 4.88 1.25
C PHE A 261 -3.09 3.51 0.58
N PHE A 262 -2.45 3.32 -0.57
CA PHE A 262 -2.68 2.11 -1.37
C PHE A 262 -1.68 0.98 -1.11
N ASN A 263 -0.47 1.33 -0.67
CA ASN A 263 0.62 0.36 -0.42
C ASN A 263 0.85 0.06 1.06
N ARG A 264 -0.10 0.42 1.93
CA ARG A 264 -0.08 0.12 3.37
C ARG A 264 -1.34 -0.65 3.76
N PRO A 265 -1.25 -1.99 3.87
CA PRO A 265 -2.39 -2.84 4.25
C PRO A 265 -2.72 -2.67 5.74
N GLY A 266 -3.59 -1.72 6.04
CA GLY A 266 -3.93 -1.36 7.41
C GLY A 266 -5.24 -0.56 7.51
N PRO A 267 -5.46 0.12 8.64
CA PRO A 267 -6.72 0.84 8.89
C PRO A 267 -7.07 1.89 7.84
N ARG A 268 -6.06 2.47 7.17
CA ARG A 268 -6.24 3.53 6.17
C ARG A 268 -6.68 3.02 4.78
N LEU A 269 -6.89 1.72 4.60
CA LEU A 269 -7.56 1.19 3.40
C LEU A 269 -9.01 1.68 3.28
N VAL A 270 -9.60 2.16 4.37
CA VAL A 270 -10.88 2.87 4.34
C VAL A 270 -10.78 4.16 3.53
N GLU A 271 -9.73 4.95 3.76
CA GLU A 271 -9.47 6.18 3.02
C GLU A 271 -9.14 5.89 1.55
N SER A 272 -8.47 4.77 1.27
CA SER A 272 -8.23 4.29 -0.11
C SER A 272 -9.56 3.99 -0.81
N TYR A 273 -10.46 3.26 -0.14
CA TYR A 273 -11.79 2.98 -0.64
C TYR A 273 -12.59 4.27 -0.88
N GLU A 274 -12.57 5.22 0.06
CA GLU A 274 -13.29 6.50 -0.05
C GLU A 274 -12.78 7.35 -1.22
N GLN A 275 -11.46 7.33 -1.48
CA GLN A 275 -10.86 7.99 -2.65
C GLN A 275 -11.36 7.35 -3.96
N LEU A 276 -11.35 6.01 -4.07
CA LEU A 276 -11.90 5.30 -5.22
C LEU A 276 -13.36 5.64 -5.44
N ARG A 277 -14.17 5.63 -4.37
CA ARG A 277 -15.58 6.04 -4.43
C ARG A 277 -15.75 7.45 -5.01
N SER A 278 -14.97 8.40 -4.50
CA SER A 278 -15.03 9.79 -4.97
C SER A 278 -14.72 9.90 -6.48
N ILE A 279 -13.70 9.18 -6.95
CA ILE A 279 -13.32 9.14 -8.36
C ILE A 279 -14.46 8.54 -9.20
N PHE A 280 -15.03 7.39 -8.79
CA PHE A 280 -16.07 6.70 -9.54
C PHE A 280 -17.42 7.45 -9.54
N ASP A 281 -17.72 8.19 -8.49
CA ASP A 281 -18.91 9.03 -8.44
C ASP A 281 -18.79 10.24 -9.36
N LEU A 282 -17.61 10.88 -9.44
CA LEU A 282 -17.34 11.96 -10.39
C LEU A 282 -17.41 11.47 -11.84
N TYR A 283 -16.85 10.29 -12.15
CA TYR A 283 -16.96 9.65 -13.46
C TYR A 283 -18.43 9.43 -13.85
N THR A 284 -19.21 8.85 -12.94
CA THR A 284 -20.63 8.56 -13.20
C THR A 284 -21.44 9.84 -13.42
N ALA A 285 -21.18 10.90 -12.66
CA ALA A 285 -21.85 12.20 -12.80
C ALA A 285 -21.58 12.85 -14.16
N SER A 286 -20.33 12.79 -14.66
CA SER A 286 -19.97 13.34 -15.97
C SER A 286 -20.67 12.61 -17.12
N HIS A 287 -20.80 11.28 -17.06
CA HIS A 287 -21.42 10.47 -18.12
C HIS A 287 -22.97 10.55 -18.13
N LEU A 288 -23.60 10.84 -17.01
CA LEU A 288 -25.04 11.06 -16.96
C LEU A 288 -25.46 12.38 -17.62
N HIS A 289 -24.61 13.40 -17.58
CA HIS A 289 -24.88 14.68 -18.25
C HIS A 289 -24.81 14.59 -19.78
N ASP A 290 -23.91 13.78 -20.34
CA ASP A 290 -23.76 13.63 -21.80
C ASP A 290 -24.95 12.88 -22.43
N HIS A 291 -25.53 11.89 -21.75
CA HIS A 291 -26.71 11.18 -22.23
C HIS A 291 -28.02 11.96 -22.12
N GLY A 292 -28.06 13.00 -21.29
CA GLY A 292 -29.22 13.90 -21.16
C GLY A 292 -29.41 14.85 -22.35
N HIS A 293 -28.34 15.21 -23.07
CA HIS A 293 -28.39 16.14 -24.20
C HIS A 293 -28.71 15.49 -25.55
N GLN A 294 -28.55 14.17 -25.69
CA GLN A 294 -28.86 13.47 -26.95
C GLN A 294 -30.35 13.11 -27.14
N LYS A 295 -31.22 13.36 -26.16
CA LYS A 295 -32.68 13.04 -26.26
C LYS A 295 -33.57 14.25 -26.56
N SER A 296 -32.99 15.41 -26.93
CA SER A 296 -33.75 16.64 -27.20
C SER A 296 -33.56 17.13 -28.66
N HIS A 297 -33.50 16.23 -29.63
CA HIS A 297 -33.62 16.57 -31.04
C HIS A 297 -34.52 15.61 -31.77
#